data_2de8adadbf59522aa3b4a26fe5ecd727
#
_entry.id   2de8adadbf59522aa3b4a26fe5ecd727
#
_cell.length_a   1.000
_cell.length_b   1.000
_cell.length_c   1.000
_cell.angle_alpha   90.00
_cell.angle_beta   90.00
_cell.angle_gamma   90.00
#
_symmetry.space_group_name_H-M   'P 1'
#
loop_
_entity.id
_entity.type
_entity.pdbx_description
1 polymer ?
#
loop_
_entity_poly.entity_id
_entity_poly.type
_entity_poly.pdbx_seq_one_letter_code
_entity_poly.pdbx_strand_id
1 'polypeptide(L)'
;MMKRSLRILIVDDEPDILETLEYSLERKGFEVATALDGLEGLDKAKRMPPDFMILDVMLPGCNGYEVSRMLKEWMENDPEAKPFPIMLLTARKVDSHDREKFIATWSRADACLYKPFELDDVVSRITELTAKAAS
;
A
#
# COMPACT_ATOMS: atom_id res chain seq x y z
N MET A 1 7.59 -21.05 19.08
CA MET A 1 6.38 -20.60 18.38
C MET A 1 6.77 -19.82 17.13
N MET A 2 6.28 -20.26 16.00
CA MET A 2 6.62 -19.62 14.72
C MET A 2 5.79 -18.37 14.49
N LYS A 3 6.44 -17.27 14.19
CA LYS A 3 5.74 -16.04 13.81
C LYS A 3 5.18 -16.22 12.40
N ARG A 4 3.93 -15.86 12.20
CA ARG A 4 3.36 -15.80 10.87
C ARG A 4 4.04 -14.68 10.08
N SER A 5 4.41 -14.97 8.84
CA SER A 5 4.95 -13.95 7.95
C SER A 5 3.87 -12.92 7.63
N LEU A 6 4.24 -11.64 7.66
CA LEU A 6 3.32 -10.59 7.25
C LEU A 6 3.14 -10.64 5.74
N ARG A 7 1.91 -10.44 5.31
CA ARG A 7 1.54 -10.45 3.91
C ARG A 7 1.45 -9.02 3.39
N ILE A 8 2.19 -8.74 2.32
CA ILE A 8 2.25 -7.42 1.70
C ILE A 8 1.64 -7.50 0.32
N LEU A 9 0.69 -6.63 0.02
CA LEU A 9 0.14 -6.49 -1.34
C LEU A 9 0.75 -5.24 -1.97
N ILE A 10 1.40 -5.41 -3.12
CA ILE A 10 2.03 -4.31 -3.85
C ILE A 10 1.27 -4.07 -5.15
N VAL A 11 0.79 -2.85 -5.35
CA VAL A 11 0.06 -2.48 -6.56
C VAL A 11 0.83 -1.38 -7.28
N ASP A 12 1.39 -1.72 -8.43
CA ASP A 12 2.20 -0.81 -9.25
C ASP A 12 2.19 -1.32 -10.68
N ASP A 13 2.06 -0.43 -11.66
CA ASP A 13 2.03 -0.83 -13.07
C ASP A 13 3.43 -0.90 -13.70
N GLU A 14 4.47 -0.55 -12.96
CA GLU A 14 5.85 -0.63 -13.42
C GLU A 14 6.45 -1.97 -13.02
N PRO A 15 6.68 -2.90 -13.98
CA PRO A 15 7.17 -4.23 -13.64
C PRO A 15 8.50 -4.23 -12.88
N ASP A 16 9.40 -3.30 -13.22
CA ASP A 16 10.71 -3.23 -12.57
C ASP A 16 10.59 -2.92 -11.08
N ILE A 17 9.70 -1.99 -10.72
CA ILE A 17 9.47 -1.65 -9.32
C ILE A 17 8.84 -2.81 -8.59
N LEU A 18 7.81 -3.44 -9.21
CA LEU A 18 7.14 -4.60 -8.63
C LEU A 18 8.13 -5.73 -8.34
N GLU A 19 8.92 -6.11 -9.35
CA GLU A 19 9.88 -7.21 -9.20
C GLU A 19 10.93 -6.91 -8.14
N THR A 20 11.44 -5.68 -8.12
CA THR A 20 12.46 -5.28 -7.15
C THR A 20 11.91 -5.32 -5.72
N LEU A 21 10.73 -4.75 -5.51
CA LEU A 21 10.12 -4.77 -4.19
C LEU A 21 9.73 -6.18 -3.75
N GLU A 22 9.14 -6.95 -4.65
CA GLU A 22 8.75 -8.32 -4.36
C GLU A 22 9.96 -9.15 -3.91
N TYR A 23 11.02 -9.11 -4.71
CA TYR A 23 12.24 -9.85 -4.41
C TYR A 23 12.85 -9.41 -3.07
N SER A 24 12.97 -8.11 -2.89
CA SER A 24 13.62 -7.56 -1.69
C SER A 24 12.82 -7.83 -0.42
N LEU A 25 11.49 -7.72 -0.49
CA LEU A 25 10.65 -7.96 0.68
C LEU A 25 10.56 -9.45 1.00
N GLU A 26 10.52 -10.31 -0.01
CA GLU A 26 10.56 -11.75 0.22
C GLU A 26 11.85 -12.18 0.91
N ARG A 27 12.96 -11.57 0.55
CA ARG A 27 14.24 -11.85 1.21
C ARG A 27 14.24 -11.41 2.67
N LYS A 28 13.41 -10.45 3.03
CA LYS A 28 13.24 -10.00 4.42
C LYS A 28 12.27 -10.87 5.20
N GLY A 29 11.64 -11.85 4.57
CA GLY A 29 10.73 -12.77 5.25
C GLY A 29 9.26 -12.42 5.09
N PHE A 30 8.92 -11.43 4.28
CA PHE A 30 7.51 -11.10 4.00
C PHE A 30 6.96 -11.99 2.91
N GLU A 31 5.67 -12.23 2.98
CA GLU A 31 4.90 -12.88 1.92
C GLU A 31 4.36 -11.79 1.02
N VAL A 32 4.57 -11.89 -0.29
CA VAL A 32 4.22 -10.79 -1.20
C VAL A 32 3.24 -11.23 -2.27
N ALA A 33 2.18 -10.44 -2.46
CA ALA A 33 1.26 -10.55 -3.59
C ALA A 33 1.37 -9.25 -4.39
N THR A 34 1.14 -9.32 -5.69
CA THR A 34 1.26 -8.15 -6.56
C THR A 34 0.04 -7.96 -7.42
N ALA A 35 -0.17 -6.72 -7.87
CA ALA A 35 -1.21 -6.37 -8.83
C ALA A 35 -0.68 -5.28 -9.74
N LEU A 36 -1.13 -5.27 -10.99
CA LEU A 36 -0.64 -4.35 -12.03
C LEU A 36 -1.51 -3.11 -12.22
N ASP A 37 -2.71 -3.11 -11.66
CA ASP A 37 -3.60 -1.96 -11.77
C ASP A 37 -4.49 -1.85 -10.54
N GLY A 38 -5.22 -0.74 -10.48
CA GLY A 38 -6.05 -0.43 -9.31
C GLY A 38 -7.20 -1.41 -9.09
N LEU A 39 -7.83 -1.86 -10.17
CA LEU A 39 -8.96 -2.79 -10.06
C LEU A 39 -8.50 -4.16 -9.57
N GLU A 40 -7.39 -4.66 -10.11
CA GLU A 40 -6.81 -5.92 -9.65
C GLU A 40 -6.40 -5.81 -8.18
N GLY A 41 -5.78 -4.69 -7.81
CA GLY A 41 -5.38 -4.45 -6.42
C GLY A 41 -6.56 -4.41 -5.47
N LEU A 42 -7.62 -3.72 -5.87
CA LEU A 42 -8.86 -3.63 -5.09
C LEU A 42 -9.47 -5.02 -4.87
N ASP A 43 -9.57 -5.79 -5.95
CA ASP A 43 -10.13 -7.13 -5.90
C ASP A 43 -9.31 -8.06 -5.00
N LYS A 44 -8.00 -8.07 -5.18
CA LYS A 44 -7.11 -8.91 -4.35
C LYS A 44 -7.15 -8.52 -2.89
N ALA A 45 -7.17 -7.21 -2.59
CA ALA A 45 -7.23 -6.73 -1.22
C ALA A 45 -8.50 -7.18 -0.50
N LYS A 46 -9.62 -7.22 -1.21
CA LYS A 46 -10.89 -7.65 -0.62
C LYS A 46 -10.99 -9.15 -0.46
N ARG A 47 -10.54 -9.90 -1.49
CA ARG A 47 -10.63 -11.37 -1.45
C ARG A 47 -9.65 -11.98 -0.46
N MET A 48 -8.50 -11.37 -0.32
CA MET A 48 -7.42 -11.91 0.50
C MET A 48 -6.67 -10.77 1.17
N PRO A 49 -7.29 -10.17 2.21
CA PRO A 49 -6.73 -8.96 2.82
C PRO A 49 -5.29 -9.12 3.27
N PRO A 50 -4.41 -8.19 2.88
CA PRO A 50 -3.02 -8.22 3.33
C PRO A 50 -2.89 -7.68 4.75
N ASP A 51 -1.69 -7.78 5.30
CA ASP A 51 -1.36 -7.11 6.55
C ASP A 51 -0.92 -5.67 6.29
N PHE A 52 -0.49 -5.37 5.06
CA PHE A 52 -0.01 -4.04 4.65
C PHE A 52 -0.11 -3.92 3.13
N MET A 53 -0.57 -2.77 2.65
CA MET A 53 -0.70 -2.53 1.22
C MET A 53 0.20 -1.37 0.77
N ILE A 54 0.95 -1.61 -0.30
CA ILE A 54 1.76 -0.58 -0.96
C ILE A 54 1.08 -0.28 -2.29
N LEU A 55 0.76 0.98 -2.53
CA LEU A 55 -0.13 1.37 -3.61
C LEU A 55 0.41 2.58 -4.37
N ASP A 56 0.79 2.38 -5.62
CA ASP A 56 1.22 3.48 -6.48
C ASP A 56 0.01 4.37 -6.79
N VAL A 57 0.22 5.68 -6.80
CA VAL A 57 -0.86 6.60 -7.13
C VAL A 57 -1.10 6.72 -8.63
N MET A 58 -0.07 6.48 -9.45
CA MET A 58 -0.16 6.60 -10.91
C MET A 58 -0.49 5.24 -11.55
N LEU A 59 -1.76 4.84 -11.45
CA LEU A 59 -2.21 3.56 -11.99
C LEU A 59 -3.17 3.77 -13.16
N PRO A 60 -3.17 2.86 -14.15
CA PRO A 60 -4.14 2.95 -15.24
C PRO A 60 -5.55 2.69 -14.73
N GLY A 61 -6.49 3.45 -15.27
CA GLY A 61 -7.92 3.29 -15.01
C GLY A 61 -8.41 3.92 -13.72
N CYS A 62 -7.80 3.60 -12.62
CA CYS A 62 -8.23 4.08 -11.30
C CYS A 62 -6.99 4.46 -10.50
N ASN A 63 -6.86 5.72 -10.11
CA ASN A 63 -5.66 6.15 -9.42
C ASN A 63 -5.60 5.62 -7.99
N GLY A 64 -4.38 5.60 -7.42
CA GLY A 64 -4.16 5.02 -6.10
C GLY A 64 -4.88 5.75 -4.97
N TYR A 65 -5.08 7.04 -5.09
CA TYR A 65 -5.82 7.79 -4.07
C TYR A 65 -7.26 7.29 -3.97
N GLU A 66 -7.90 7.06 -5.11
CA GLU A 66 -9.27 6.54 -5.15
C GLU A 66 -9.35 5.12 -4.61
N VAL A 67 -8.41 4.27 -5.00
CA VAL A 67 -8.37 2.88 -4.51
C VAL A 67 -8.23 2.85 -2.98
N SER A 68 -7.33 3.70 -2.45
CA SER A 68 -7.14 3.80 -1.00
C SER A 68 -8.43 4.20 -0.29
N ARG A 69 -9.09 5.25 -0.78
CA ARG A 69 -10.32 5.71 -0.17
C ARG A 69 -11.43 4.66 -0.25
N MET A 70 -11.56 4.00 -1.40
CA MET A 70 -12.56 2.93 -1.57
C MET A 70 -12.33 1.79 -0.59
N LEU A 71 -11.07 1.38 -0.40
CA LEU A 71 -10.75 0.31 0.54
C LEU A 71 -11.00 0.73 1.98
N LYS A 72 -10.66 1.96 2.35
CA LYS A 72 -10.92 2.46 3.70
C LYS A 72 -12.41 2.52 4.01
N GLU A 73 -13.21 2.96 3.04
CA GLU A 73 -14.66 2.96 3.20
C GLU A 73 -15.22 1.54 3.34
N TRP A 74 -14.72 0.62 2.54
CA TRP A 74 -15.11 -0.78 2.63
C TRP A 74 -14.78 -1.38 4.01
N MET A 75 -13.57 -1.13 4.51
CA MET A 75 -13.16 -1.61 5.83
C MET A 75 -14.04 -1.06 6.94
N GLU A 76 -14.46 0.18 6.79
CA GLU A 76 -15.28 0.86 7.78
C GLU A 76 -16.70 0.35 7.79
N ASN A 77 -17.24 0.02 6.62
CA ASN A 77 -18.65 -0.35 6.46
C ASN A 77 -18.93 -1.84 6.53
N ASP A 78 -17.92 -2.69 6.40
CA ASP A 78 -18.09 -4.14 6.47
C ASP A 78 -17.56 -4.65 7.82
N PRO A 79 -18.45 -5.10 8.71
CA PRO A 79 -17.99 -5.58 10.03
C PRO A 79 -17.07 -6.77 9.96
N GLU A 80 -17.07 -7.51 8.86
CA GLU A 80 -16.19 -8.67 8.70
C GLU A 80 -14.86 -8.30 8.01
N ALA A 81 -14.74 -7.08 7.50
CA ALA A 81 -13.51 -6.65 6.87
C ALA A 81 -12.41 -6.48 7.92
N LYS A 82 -11.26 -7.06 7.63
CA LYS A 82 -10.10 -6.96 8.51
C LYS A 82 -9.30 -5.73 8.09
N PRO A 83 -9.18 -4.70 8.93
CA PRO A 83 -8.48 -3.47 8.54
C PRO A 83 -6.99 -3.71 8.36
N PHE A 84 -6.40 -2.99 7.41
CA PHE A 84 -4.97 -3.01 7.17
C PHE A 84 -4.48 -1.62 6.75
N PRO A 85 -3.23 -1.27 7.05
CA PRO A 85 -2.68 0.01 6.64
C PRO A 85 -2.36 0.06 5.15
N ILE A 86 -2.49 1.27 4.59
CA ILE A 86 -2.20 1.54 3.19
C ILE A 86 -1.14 2.63 3.10
N MET A 87 -0.06 2.35 2.36
CA MET A 87 0.98 3.32 2.07
C MET A 87 0.98 3.64 0.58
N LEU A 88 0.89 4.91 0.25
CA LEU A 88 0.94 5.36 -1.13
C LEU A 88 2.40 5.59 -1.57
N LEU A 89 2.68 5.22 -2.82
CA LEU A 89 3.95 5.57 -3.47
C LEU A 89 3.65 6.65 -4.50
N THR A 90 4.33 7.78 -4.42
CA THR A 90 4.05 8.90 -5.29
C THR A 90 5.33 9.62 -5.71
N ALA A 91 5.30 10.21 -6.92
CA ALA A 91 6.38 11.09 -7.35
C ALA A 91 6.20 12.45 -6.67
N ARG A 92 7.29 13.02 -6.14
CA ARG A 92 7.23 14.33 -5.51
C ARG A 92 7.01 15.41 -6.57
N LYS A 93 5.97 16.21 -6.36
CA LYS A 93 5.70 17.39 -7.20
C LYS A 93 6.06 18.64 -6.44
N VAL A 94 6.85 19.50 -7.05
CA VAL A 94 7.45 20.65 -6.38
C VAL A 94 6.47 21.81 -6.18
N ASP A 95 5.50 21.93 -7.06
CA ASP A 95 4.67 23.14 -7.16
C ASP A 95 3.29 23.06 -6.52
N SER A 96 3.02 22.04 -5.71
CA SER A 96 1.66 21.80 -5.23
C SER A 96 1.61 21.06 -3.90
N HIS A 97 2.43 21.52 -2.95
CA HIS A 97 2.54 20.86 -1.64
C HIS A 97 1.20 20.75 -0.90
N ASP A 98 0.44 21.85 -0.89
CA ASP A 98 -0.86 21.87 -0.21
C ASP A 98 -1.87 20.97 -0.90
N ARG A 99 -1.83 20.90 -2.22
CA ARG A 99 -2.72 20.03 -3.00
C ARG A 99 -2.39 18.58 -2.77
N GLU A 100 -1.10 18.23 -2.74
CA GLU A 100 -0.66 16.87 -2.42
C GLU A 100 -1.13 16.44 -1.04
N LYS A 101 -0.97 17.31 -0.07
CA LYS A 101 -1.39 17.05 1.30
C LYS A 101 -2.90 16.87 1.39
N PHE A 102 -3.66 17.69 0.68
CA PHE A 102 -5.12 17.58 0.65
C PHE A 102 -5.57 16.24 0.09
N ILE A 103 -5.01 15.84 -1.07
CA ILE A 103 -5.44 14.61 -1.71
C ILE A 103 -4.98 13.36 -0.97
N ALA A 104 -3.81 13.43 -0.33
CA ALA A 104 -3.34 12.34 0.52
C ALA A 104 -4.30 12.15 1.70
N THR A 105 -4.74 13.24 2.33
CA THR A 105 -5.73 13.19 3.40
C THR A 105 -7.06 12.64 2.92
N TRP A 106 -7.51 13.10 1.75
CA TRP A 106 -8.75 12.62 1.14
C TRP A 106 -8.72 11.12 0.90
N SER A 107 -7.57 10.58 0.51
CA SER A 107 -7.41 9.14 0.23
C SER A 107 -7.52 8.28 1.48
N ARG A 108 -7.34 8.87 2.66
CA ARG A 108 -7.34 8.20 3.95
C ARG A 108 -6.21 7.19 4.11
N ALA A 109 -5.16 7.30 3.29
CA ALA A 109 -4.00 6.43 3.41
C ALA A 109 -3.27 6.69 4.73
N ASP A 110 -2.60 5.68 5.23
CA ASP A 110 -1.88 5.76 6.51
C ASP A 110 -0.50 6.37 6.38
N ALA A 111 0.08 6.29 5.18
CA ALA A 111 1.41 6.85 4.92
C ALA A 111 1.59 7.14 3.44
N CYS A 112 2.54 8.01 3.13
CA CYS A 112 2.97 8.30 1.77
C CYS A 112 4.49 8.20 1.73
N LEU A 113 5.02 7.58 0.68
CA LEU A 113 6.45 7.49 0.46
C LEU A 113 6.74 8.01 -0.94
N TYR A 114 7.70 8.94 -1.03
CA TYR A 114 8.02 9.59 -2.31
C TYR A 114 9.09 8.80 -3.06
N LYS A 115 8.92 8.68 -4.36
CA LYS A 115 9.94 8.09 -5.25
C LYS A 115 11.01 9.15 -5.54
N PRO A 116 12.30 8.79 -5.59
CA PRO A 116 12.84 7.46 -5.32
C PRO A 116 12.91 7.21 -3.81
N PHE A 117 12.77 5.95 -3.43
CA PHE A 117 12.79 5.55 -2.02
C PHE A 117 13.83 4.44 -1.78
N GLU A 118 14.22 4.29 -0.53
CA GLU A 118 15.10 3.22 -0.11
C GLU A 118 14.29 2.05 0.44
N LEU A 119 14.79 0.83 0.27
CA LEU A 119 14.12 -0.35 0.82
C LEU A 119 13.92 -0.24 2.32
N ASP A 120 14.92 0.31 3.03
CA ASP A 120 14.82 0.47 4.48
C ASP A 120 13.64 1.35 4.90
N ASP A 121 13.30 2.37 4.10
CA ASP A 121 12.14 3.21 4.37
C ASP A 121 10.84 2.42 4.26
N VAL A 122 10.76 1.55 3.25
CA VAL A 122 9.58 0.69 3.06
C VAL A 122 9.43 -0.26 4.25
N VAL A 123 10.51 -0.94 4.62
CA VAL A 123 10.50 -1.91 5.73
C VAL A 123 10.14 -1.22 7.05
N SER A 124 10.68 -0.01 7.29
CA SER A 124 10.37 0.76 8.49
C SER A 124 8.88 1.08 8.58
N ARG A 125 8.27 1.48 7.47
CA ARG A 125 6.84 1.79 7.44
C ARG A 125 5.99 0.55 7.66
N ILE A 126 6.37 -0.57 7.05
CA ILE A 126 5.66 -1.83 7.26
C ILE A 126 5.68 -2.20 8.75
N THR A 127 6.85 -2.18 9.35
CA THR A 127 7.03 -2.56 10.76
C THR A 127 6.23 -1.63 11.68
N GLU A 128 6.36 -0.33 11.47
CA GLU A 128 5.70 0.68 12.29
C GLU A 128 4.17 0.59 12.22
N LEU A 129 3.64 0.53 11.01
CA LEU A 129 2.18 0.59 10.82
C LEU A 129 1.50 -0.73 11.13
N THR A 130 2.16 -1.86 10.91
CA THR A 130 1.58 -3.15 11.29
C THR A 130 1.61 -3.34 12.81
N ALA A 131 2.61 -2.82 13.50
CA ALA A 131 2.65 -2.85 14.96
C ALA A 131 1.49 -2.05 15.55
N LYS A 132 1.19 -0.88 14.98
CA LYS A 132 0.05 -0.06 15.40
C LYS A 132 -1.28 -0.77 15.18
N ALA A 133 -1.44 -1.41 14.02
CA ALA A 133 -2.67 -2.11 13.68
C ALA A 133 -2.92 -3.32 14.57
N ALA A 134 -1.87 -3.91 15.12
CA ALA A 134 -1.95 -5.09 15.98
C ALA A 134 -2.25 -4.75 17.44
N SER A 135 -2.07 -3.48 17.83
CA SER A 135 -2.26 -3.09 19.23
C SER A 135 -3.66 -2.62 19.55
#